data_acaad885c0634fa6ed11ea4fceb423e2
#
_entry.id   acaad885c0634fa6ed11ea4fceb423e2
#
_cell.length_a   1.000
_cell.length_b   1.000
_cell.length_c   1.000
_cell.angle_alpha   90.00
_cell.angle_beta   90.00
_cell.angle_gamma   90.00
#
_symmetry.space_group_name_H-M   'P 1'
#
loop_
_entity.id
_entity.type
_entity.pdbx_description
1 polymer ?
#
loop_
_entity_poly.entity_id
_entity_poly.type
_entity_poly.pdbx_seq_one_letter_code
_entity_poly.pdbx_strand_id
1 'polypeptide(L)'
;MKLSSHLKISRHGIYYFRFIVPKILRPLYGGKTEIKYSLKTRDPVTARREAYILSAETAHIFYKAKQTMTRHDPKAFDPKDSSTWPSAKDANNKYELTSLPDGGFSVKTDPNDPNDHLNAMAMLKMIIGSNVHSRPQPAPVVLPTIKHAIKLSEGIKLFLEERATNKGIVESTKKGEARKLEHFLAWTNDPHDPPLNLITSDTIQAYLTYLRNVGKKLHDGAELTKTTVNTYRAFLNILFVFLRTGNHFPKDIPIPTAGTVVFSKGERKKTQEAESWQPFNPRELSLIFKPEHLKNIKKPHEFWVPILCLYMGARLDEICQLFTYDVKQANEGFYFLDFNDFDGNSLKNGPSKRKSPLHEDLIALGFLDYVADVNALVPFGRIFPYLNYSEKDGYASVPSKAFARYLDRDGINISHPKKVCHSFRSTLTQLLQDKSVTDDRIENLIGHAGDGTLKRSYGKPLELNQLNELVVKKISVPMVKSNIDALKYRKGEYTDMLKNELAICEREQKNKRAKEARTAASLGENNKGK
;
A
#
# COMPACT_ATOMS: atom_id res chain seq x y z
N MET A 1 25.72 1.70 14.74
CA MET A 1 25.05 1.10 13.56
C MET A 1 24.92 -0.40 13.79
N LYS A 2 23.68 -0.95 13.98
CA LYS A 2 23.50 -2.41 14.18
C LYS A 2 23.83 -3.16 12.90
N LEU A 3 24.82 -4.06 12.96
CA LEU A 3 25.11 -5.00 11.88
C LEU A 3 23.95 -6.00 11.74
N SER A 4 23.66 -6.44 10.49
CA SER A 4 22.67 -7.51 10.29
C SER A 4 23.14 -8.79 10.99
N SER A 5 22.22 -9.69 11.36
CA SER A 5 22.52 -10.91 12.13
C SER A 5 23.53 -11.85 11.45
N HIS A 6 23.78 -11.66 10.15
CA HIS A 6 24.69 -12.48 9.33
C HIS A 6 26.04 -11.79 9.03
N LEU A 7 26.28 -10.56 9.52
CA LEU A 7 27.53 -9.84 9.29
C LEU A 7 28.35 -9.74 10.59
N LYS A 8 29.63 -10.05 10.48
CA LYS A 8 30.66 -9.73 11.49
C LYS A 8 31.76 -8.90 10.86
N ILE A 9 32.39 -8.04 11.66
CA ILE A 9 33.58 -7.26 11.27
C ILE A 9 34.79 -7.79 12.02
N SER A 10 35.92 -7.94 11.35
CA SER A 10 37.19 -8.27 11.98
C SER A 10 37.82 -7.05 12.64
N ARG A 11 38.85 -7.27 13.49
CA ARG A 11 39.70 -6.21 14.07
C ARG A 11 40.40 -5.34 13.01
N HIS A 12 40.48 -5.84 11.76
CA HIS A 12 41.11 -5.12 10.64
C HIS A 12 40.09 -4.43 9.72
N GLY A 13 38.79 -4.36 10.14
CA GLY A 13 37.72 -3.70 9.38
C GLY A 13 37.16 -4.51 8.23
N ILE A 14 37.55 -5.77 8.02
CA ILE A 14 37.04 -6.62 6.95
C ILE A 14 35.74 -7.28 7.40
N TYR A 15 34.73 -7.25 6.55
CA TYR A 15 33.43 -7.88 6.80
C TYR A 15 33.45 -9.36 6.48
N TYR A 16 32.75 -10.13 7.33
CA TYR A 16 32.52 -11.57 7.19
C TYR A 16 31.04 -11.86 7.19
N PHE A 17 30.62 -12.72 6.27
CA PHE A 17 29.32 -13.36 6.31
C PHE A 17 29.38 -14.55 7.28
N ARG A 18 28.37 -14.67 8.15
CA ARG A 18 28.26 -15.73 9.14
C ARG A 18 26.89 -16.35 9.06
N PHE A 19 26.82 -17.67 9.03
CA PHE A 19 25.56 -18.39 9.14
C PHE A 19 25.65 -19.55 10.12
N ILE A 20 24.50 -19.86 10.76
CA ILE A 20 24.38 -20.93 11.74
C ILE A 20 23.90 -22.17 11.01
N VAL A 21 24.62 -23.29 11.15
CA VAL A 21 24.25 -24.57 10.56
C VAL A 21 23.14 -25.21 11.41
N PRO A 22 21.96 -25.48 10.86
CA PRO A 22 20.89 -26.17 11.55
C PRO A 22 21.35 -27.52 12.13
N LYS A 23 20.88 -27.88 13.33
CA LYS A 23 21.34 -29.10 14.04
C LYS A 23 21.29 -30.36 13.15
N ILE A 24 20.24 -30.51 12.37
CA ILE A 24 20.01 -31.67 11.50
C ILE A 24 21.04 -31.75 10.35
N LEU A 25 21.59 -30.62 9.90
CA LEU A 25 22.57 -30.56 8.81
C LEU A 25 24.03 -30.56 9.27
N ARG A 26 24.31 -30.48 10.58
CA ARG A 26 25.68 -30.42 11.12
C ARG A 26 26.54 -31.63 10.73
N PRO A 27 26.03 -32.87 10.66
CA PRO A 27 26.81 -33.98 10.17
C PRO A 27 27.38 -33.76 8.77
N LEU A 28 26.62 -33.16 7.87
CA LEU A 28 27.07 -32.85 6.51
C LEU A 28 28.12 -31.73 6.44
N TYR A 29 28.28 -30.95 7.52
CA TYR A 29 29.24 -29.87 7.64
C TYR A 29 30.34 -30.15 8.68
N GLY A 30 30.69 -31.43 8.88
CA GLY A 30 31.76 -31.85 9.79
C GLY A 30 31.51 -31.44 11.25
N GLY A 31 30.25 -31.44 11.70
CA GLY A 31 29.86 -31.07 13.06
C GLY A 31 29.87 -29.58 13.37
N LYS A 32 30.22 -28.72 12.42
CA LYS A 32 30.32 -27.27 12.63
C LYS A 32 28.97 -26.66 12.98
N THR A 33 28.96 -25.80 13.98
CA THR A 33 27.77 -25.06 14.43
C THR A 33 27.55 -23.77 13.66
N GLU A 34 28.62 -23.18 13.13
CA GLU A 34 28.58 -21.96 12.32
C GLU A 34 29.67 -22.00 11.25
N ILE A 35 29.43 -21.32 10.14
CA ILE A 35 30.41 -21.10 9.07
C ILE A 35 30.56 -19.60 8.86
N LYS A 36 31.82 -19.18 8.67
CA LYS A 36 32.20 -17.80 8.42
C LYS A 36 32.90 -17.69 7.07
N TYR A 37 32.49 -16.69 6.28
CA TYR A 37 33.03 -16.43 4.96
C TYR A 37 33.51 -14.97 4.86
N SER A 38 34.72 -14.72 4.44
CA SER A 38 35.27 -13.36 4.28
C SER A 38 34.65 -12.73 3.01
N LEU A 39 34.05 -11.56 3.15
CA LEU A 39 33.54 -10.78 2.03
C LEU A 39 34.61 -9.92 1.34
N LYS A 40 35.86 -9.99 1.82
CA LYS A 40 37.04 -9.25 1.29
C LYS A 40 36.79 -7.75 1.06
N THR A 41 35.82 -7.16 1.75
CA THR A 41 35.48 -5.74 1.67
C THR A 41 35.49 -5.08 3.04
N ARG A 42 35.84 -3.79 3.06
CA ARG A 42 35.69 -2.89 4.21
C ARG A 42 34.50 -1.95 4.06
N ASP A 43 33.87 -1.93 2.86
CA ASP A 43 32.70 -1.10 2.62
C ASP A 43 31.43 -1.76 3.18
N PRO A 44 30.71 -1.08 4.10
CA PRO A 44 29.52 -1.61 4.73
C PRO A 44 28.33 -1.81 3.78
N VAL A 45 28.28 -1.06 2.65
CA VAL A 45 27.20 -1.16 1.66
C VAL A 45 27.40 -2.41 0.82
N THR A 46 28.59 -2.60 0.29
CA THR A 46 29.00 -3.79 -0.46
C THR A 46 28.84 -5.04 0.40
N ALA A 47 29.33 -5.01 1.65
CA ALA A 47 29.22 -6.13 2.59
C ALA A 47 27.75 -6.55 2.84
N ARG A 48 26.83 -5.60 2.98
CA ARG A 48 25.41 -5.91 3.15
C ARG A 48 24.82 -6.55 1.90
N ARG A 49 25.13 -6.03 0.73
CA ARG A 49 24.64 -6.58 -0.54
C ARG A 49 25.08 -8.03 -0.73
N GLU A 50 26.38 -8.29 -0.54
CA GLU A 50 26.97 -9.63 -0.62
C GLU A 50 26.36 -10.58 0.44
N ALA A 51 26.17 -10.10 1.67
CA ALA A 51 25.56 -10.90 2.73
C ALA A 51 24.10 -11.26 2.44
N TYR A 52 23.32 -10.40 1.78
CA TYR A 52 21.96 -10.73 1.36
C TYR A 52 21.92 -11.82 0.30
N ILE A 53 22.82 -11.76 -0.70
CA ILE A 53 22.94 -12.78 -1.75
C ILE A 53 23.28 -14.12 -1.11
N LEU A 54 24.36 -14.16 -0.29
CA LEU A 54 24.81 -15.39 0.39
C LEU A 54 23.76 -15.94 1.39
N SER A 55 22.96 -15.09 2.02
CA SER A 55 21.87 -15.54 2.90
C SER A 55 20.77 -16.26 2.12
N ALA A 56 20.40 -15.74 0.96
CA ALA A 56 19.38 -16.35 0.10
C ALA A 56 19.87 -17.71 -0.46
N GLU A 57 21.11 -17.76 -0.94
CA GLU A 57 21.75 -18.99 -1.43
C GLU A 57 21.89 -20.04 -0.32
N THR A 58 22.35 -19.64 0.86
CA THR A 58 22.49 -20.55 2.01
C THR A 58 21.15 -21.10 2.47
N ALA A 59 20.12 -20.27 2.53
CA ALA A 59 18.75 -20.70 2.88
C ALA A 59 18.23 -21.72 1.87
N HIS A 60 18.48 -21.52 0.58
CA HIS A 60 18.08 -22.43 -0.49
C HIS A 60 18.81 -23.78 -0.40
N ILE A 61 20.13 -23.75 -0.16
CA ILE A 61 20.94 -24.97 0.03
C ILE A 61 20.43 -25.77 1.24
N PHE A 62 20.18 -25.10 2.36
CA PHE A 62 19.66 -25.77 3.56
C PHE A 62 18.26 -26.34 3.37
N TYR A 63 17.41 -25.64 2.63
CA TYR A 63 16.08 -26.14 2.29
C TYR A 63 16.15 -27.41 1.44
N LYS A 64 16.97 -27.41 0.38
CA LYS A 64 17.20 -28.61 -0.46
C LYS A 64 17.79 -29.76 0.34
N ALA A 65 18.85 -29.51 1.12
CA ALA A 65 19.49 -30.53 1.95
C ALA A 65 18.50 -31.15 2.96
N LYS A 66 17.62 -30.35 3.55
CA LYS A 66 16.58 -30.84 4.45
C LYS A 66 15.54 -31.71 3.71
N GLN A 67 15.14 -31.34 2.50
CA GLN A 67 14.21 -32.15 1.69
C GLN A 67 14.83 -33.51 1.29
N THR A 68 16.11 -33.53 0.95
CA THR A 68 16.82 -34.77 0.60
C THR A 68 16.89 -35.73 1.81
N MET A 69 17.15 -35.17 3.01
CA MET A 69 17.18 -35.98 4.24
C MET A 69 15.81 -36.53 4.66
N THR A 70 14.71 -35.89 4.29
CA THR A 70 13.35 -36.38 4.59
C THR A 70 12.83 -37.41 3.57
N ARG A 71 13.51 -37.57 2.43
CA ARG A 71 13.10 -38.51 1.35
C ARG A 71 13.88 -39.82 1.30
N HIS A 72 14.96 -39.96 2.08
CA HIS A 72 15.77 -41.20 2.10
C HIS A 72 15.68 -41.91 3.43
N ASP A 73 15.46 -43.24 3.34
CA ASP A 73 15.51 -44.19 4.44
C ASP A 73 16.89 -44.12 5.13
N PRO A 74 16.97 -43.97 6.47
CA PRO A 74 18.22 -43.80 7.21
C PRO A 74 19.21 -44.96 7.11
N LYS A 75 18.83 -46.09 6.48
CA LYS A 75 19.67 -47.32 6.38
C LYS A 75 20.59 -47.37 5.17
N ALA A 76 20.49 -46.40 4.22
CA ALA A 76 21.25 -46.46 2.97
C ALA A 76 22.56 -45.66 2.93
N PHE A 77 22.90 -44.92 3.98
CA PHE A 77 24.11 -44.06 4.02
C PHE A 77 24.86 -44.26 5.34
N ASP A 78 26.00 -44.97 5.28
CA ASP A 78 26.96 -45.04 6.38
C ASP A 78 28.11 -44.03 6.14
N PRO A 79 28.21 -42.96 6.96
CA PRO A 79 29.31 -41.99 6.83
C PRO A 79 30.69 -42.55 7.12
N LYS A 80 30.81 -43.79 7.60
CA LYS A 80 32.06 -44.44 7.95
C LYS A 80 32.54 -45.40 6.87
N ASP A 81 31.76 -45.72 5.85
CA ASP A 81 32.14 -46.61 4.78
C ASP A 81 32.62 -45.81 3.56
N SER A 82 33.96 -45.66 3.46
CA SER A 82 34.63 -44.96 2.37
C SER A 82 34.46 -45.60 0.99
N SER A 83 33.90 -46.81 0.92
CA SER A 83 33.64 -47.53 -0.34
C SER A 83 32.43 -46.97 -1.12
N THR A 84 31.59 -46.16 -0.46
CA THR A 84 30.40 -45.54 -1.07
C THR A 84 30.67 -44.12 -1.63
N TRP A 85 31.92 -43.66 -1.63
CA TRP A 85 32.32 -42.35 -2.11
C TRP A 85 32.86 -42.46 -3.54
N PRO A 86 32.20 -41.85 -4.55
CA PRO A 86 32.79 -41.78 -5.87
C PRO A 86 34.00 -40.83 -5.86
N SER A 87 35.19 -41.35 -6.22
CA SER A 87 36.43 -40.59 -6.33
C SER A 87 36.88 -40.51 -7.78
N ALA A 88 37.08 -39.28 -8.29
CA ALA A 88 37.96 -39.03 -9.43
C ALA A 88 39.12 -38.14 -8.91
N LYS A 89 40.32 -38.69 -8.87
CA LYS A 89 41.54 -37.97 -8.50
C LYS A 89 42.28 -37.55 -9.75
N ASP A 90 42.47 -36.25 -9.93
CA ASP A 90 43.46 -35.72 -10.85
C ASP A 90 44.68 -35.21 -10.07
N ALA A 91 45.86 -35.60 -10.46
CA ALA A 91 47.07 -35.61 -9.60
C ALA A 91 47.66 -34.24 -9.23
N ASN A 92 47.13 -33.14 -9.76
CA ASN A 92 47.66 -31.77 -9.53
C ASN A 92 46.66 -30.78 -8.95
N ASN A 93 45.42 -31.17 -8.70
CA ASN A 93 44.43 -30.29 -8.11
C ASN A 93 43.91 -30.87 -6.81
N LYS A 94 43.83 -30.05 -5.78
CA LYS A 94 43.36 -30.45 -4.44
C LYS A 94 41.86 -30.40 -4.27
N TYR A 95 41.11 -30.08 -5.36
CA TYR A 95 39.66 -30.09 -5.34
C TYR A 95 39.10 -31.42 -5.87
N GLU A 96 37.97 -31.83 -5.33
CA GLU A 96 37.19 -32.99 -5.80
C GLU A 96 35.86 -32.51 -6.39
N LEU A 97 35.57 -32.92 -7.62
CA LEU A 97 34.29 -32.71 -8.28
C LEU A 97 33.59 -34.05 -8.43
N THR A 98 32.38 -34.14 -7.92
CA THR A 98 31.56 -35.37 -8.00
C THR A 98 30.22 -35.05 -8.64
N SER A 99 29.84 -35.81 -9.68
CA SER A 99 28.50 -35.73 -10.24
C SER A 99 27.51 -36.46 -9.33
N LEU A 100 26.36 -35.81 -9.10
CA LEU A 100 25.28 -36.35 -8.30
C LEU A 100 24.25 -37.04 -9.22
N PRO A 101 23.50 -38.05 -8.72
CA PRO A 101 22.51 -38.77 -9.52
C PRO A 101 21.37 -37.91 -10.09
N ASP A 102 21.17 -36.74 -9.51
CA ASP A 102 20.17 -35.74 -9.93
C ASP A 102 20.69 -34.76 -11.01
N GLY A 103 21.91 -34.99 -11.52
CA GLY A 103 22.57 -34.14 -12.49
C GLY A 103 23.26 -32.92 -11.88
N GLY A 104 23.31 -32.81 -10.54
CA GLY A 104 24.07 -31.80 -9.83
C GLY A 104 25.56 -32.18 -9.67
N PHE A 105 26.36 -31.27 -9.15
CA PHE A 105 27.78 -31.50 -8.81
C PHE A 105 28.06 -31.14 -7.36
N SER A 106 28.86 -31.98 -6.69
CA SER A 106 29.46 -31.67 -5.40
C SER A 106 30.90 -31.22 -5.62
N VAL A 107 31.27 -30.13 -4.97
CA VAL A 107 32.61 -29.52 -5.06
C VAL A 107 33.25 -29.50 -3.68
N LYS A 108 34.40 -30.14 -3.51
CA LYS A 108 35.18 -30.13 -2.30
C LYS A 108 36.54 -29.47 -2.58
N THR A 109 36.91 -28.46 -1.82
CA THR A 109 38.12 -27.66 -2.03
C THR A 109 38.96 -27.62 -0.78
N ASP A 110 40.29 -27.44 -0.93
CA ASP A 110 41.21 -27.25 0.20
C ASP A 110 41.02 -25.84 0.79
N PRO A 111 40.60 -25.72 2.07
CA PRO A 111 40.38 -24.42 2.70
C PRO A 111 41.63 -23.56 2.87
N ASN A 112 42.85 -24.16 2.70
CA ASN A 112 44.13 -23.48 2.83
C ASN A 112 44.69 -22.99 1.49
N ASP A 113 44.10 -23.42 0.34
CA ASP A 113 44.54 -22.98 -0.99
C ASP A 113 43.50 -22.01 -1.59
N PRO A 114 43.79 -20.70 -1.69
CA PRO A 114 42.86 -19.73 -2.22
C PRO A 114 42.53 -19.90 -3.71
N ASN A 115 43.35 -20.66 -4.46
CA ASN A 115 43.13 -20.90 -5.89
C ASN A 115 42.36 -22.16 -6.16
N ASP A 116 42.28 -23.10 -5.21
CA ASP A 116 41.65 -24.39 -5.38
C ASP A 116 40.14 -24.24 -5.68
N HIS A 117 39.47 -23.33 -4.98
CA HIS A 117 38.07 -23.00 -5.24
C HIS A 117 37.83 -22.35 -6.62
N LEU A 118 38.73 -21.46 -7.06
CA LEU A 118 38.64 -20.82 -8.37
C LEU A 118 38.85 -21.83 -9.50
N ASN A 119 39.79 -22.75 -9.32
CA ASN A 119 40.06 -23.82 -10.28
C ASN A 119 38.88 -24.82 -10.34
N ALA A 120 38.33 -25.21 -9.20
CA ALA A 120 37.14 -26.05 -9.14
C ALA A 120 35.92 -25.45 -9.84
N MET A 121 35.70 -24.15 -9.64
CA MET A 121 34.60 -23.43 -10.31
C MET A 121 34.83 -23.20 -11.80
N ALA A 122 36.08 -23.02 -12.21
CA ALA A 122 36.45 -22.94 -13.62
C ALA A 122 36.21 -24.27 -14.34
N MET A 123 36.61 -25.38 -13.69
CA MET A 123 36.39 -26.74 -14.20
C MET A 123 34.89 -27.10 -14.28
N LEU A 124 34.13 -26.71 -13.26
CA LEU A 124 32.67 -26.91 -13.25
C LEU A 124 32.00 -26.13 -14.40
N LYS A 125 32.44 -24.91 -14.68
CA LYS A 125 31.99 -24.12 -15.84
C LYS A 125 32.34 -24.78 -17.16
N MET A 126 33.53 -25.38 -17.28
CA MET A 126 33.93 -26.16 -18.47
C MET A 126 33.07 -27.41 -18.66
N ILE A 127 32.79 -28.15 -17.60
CA ILE A 127 31.94 -29.36 -17.64
C ILE A 127 30.51 -28.99 -18.03
N ILE A 128 29.95 -27.94 -17.47
CA ILE A 128 28.63 -27.43 -17.82
C ILE A 128 28.63 -26.86 -19.25
N GLY A 129 29.69 -26.14 -19.65
CA GLY A 129 29.86 -25.57 -20.98
C GLY A 129 30.07 -26.61 -22.08
N SER A 130 30.82 -27.70 -21.82
CA SER A 130 31.06 -28.76 -22.79
C SER A 130 29.80 -29.64 -23.03
N ASN A 131 28.93 -29.73 -22.07
CA ASN A 131 27.61 -30.39 -22.23
C ASN A 131 26.63 -29.59 -23.10
N VAL A 132 26.96 -28.34 -23.46
CA VAL A 132 26.10 -27.51 -24.34
C VAL A 132 26.26 -27.87 -25.82
N HIS A 133 27.39 -28.54 -26.23
CA HIS A 133 27.69 -28.82 -27.64
C HIS A 133 27.25 -30.22 -28.13
N SER A 134 26.70 -31.07 -27.28
CA SER A 134 26.17 -32.39 -27.67
C SER A 134 24.73 -32.62 -27.20
N ARG A 135 23.95 -31.55 -27.10
CA ARG A 135 22.50 -31.75 -27.00
C ARG A 135 21.98 -32.19 -28.38
N PRO A 136 21.35 -33.38 -28.52
CA PRO A 136 20.31 -33.55 -29.51
C PRO A 136 19.37 -32.35 -29.31
N GLN A 137 18.86 -31.79 -30.42
CA GLN A 137 17.82 -30.76 -30.33
C GLN A 137 16.88 -31.13 -29.20
N PRO A 138 16.64 -30.26 -28.23
CA PRO A 138 15.71 -30.61 -27.18
C PRO A 138 14.44 -31.01 -27.91
N ALA A 139 14.00 -32.23 -27.68
CA ALA A 139 12.62 -32.58 -27.93
C ALA A 139 11.81 -31.39 -27.40
N PRO A 140 10.85 -30.86 -28.16
CA PRO A 140 10.13 -29.67 -27.82
C PRO A 140 9.88 -29.79 -26.32
N VAL A 141 10.35 -28.79 -25.54
CA VAL A 141 10.16 -28.76 -24.09
C VAL A 141 8.67 -28.97 -23.93
N VAL A 142 8.28 -30.19 -23.62
CA VAL A 142 6.93 -30.47 -23.17
C VAL A 142 6.91 -29.74 -21.84
N LEU A 143 6.49 -28.48 -21.89
CA LEU A 143 6.06 -27.75 -20.73
C LEU A 143 5.21 -28.73 -19.95
N PRO A 144 5.46 -28.96 -18.64
CA PRO A 144 4.65 -29.89 -17.88
C PRO A 144 3.21 -29.57 -18.22
N THR A 145 2.56 -30.53 -18.86
CA THR A 145 1.20 -30.35 -19.34
C THR A 145 0.37 -30.25 -18.09
N ILE A 146 0.18 -29.01 -17.62
CA ILE A 146 -0.86 -28.70 -16.64
C ILE A 146 -2.12 -29.15 -17.33
N LYS A 147 -2.72 -30.22 -16.85
CA LYS A 147 -3.86 -30.89 -17.50
C LYS A 147 -5.01 -29.94 -17.82
N HIS A 148 -5.02 -28.73 -17.27
CA HIS A 148 -5.89 -27.60 -17.63
C HIS A 148 -5.20 -26.29 -17.22
N ALA A 149 -4.41 -25.70 -18.12
CA ALA A 149 -4.01 -24.30 -17.91
C ALA A 149 -5.26 -23.46 -18.08
N ILE A 150 -5.77 -22.89 -16.98
CA ILE A 150 -6.93 -21.99 -17.05
C ILE A 150 -6.55 -20.73 -17.84
N LYS A 151 -7.54 -20.17 -18.51
CA LYS A 151 -7.37 -18.94 -19.30
C LYS A 151 -7.26 -17.73 -18.39
N LEU A 152 -6.69 -16.64 -18.91
CA LEU A 152 -6.54 -15.39 -18.15
C LEU A 152 -7.90 -14.83 -17.69
N SER A 153 -8.91 -14.85 -18.56
CA SER A 153 -10.27 -14.41 -18.21
C SER A 153 -10.88 -15.24 -17.08
N GLU A 154 -10.70 -16.55 -17.10
CA GLU A 154 -11.18 -17.46 -16.07
C GLU A 154 -10.47 -17.20 -14.74
N GLY A 155 -9.14 -17.00 -14.76
CA GLY A 155 -8.36 -16.63 -13.59
C GLY A 155 -8.79 -15.30 -12.99
N ILE A 156 -9.07 -14.29 -13.82
CA ILE A 156 -9.61 -12.98 -13.38
C ILE A 156 -11.00 -13.17 -12.76
N LYS A 157 -11.87 -13.96 -13.39
CA LYS A 157 -13.21 -14.24 -12.88
C LYS A 157 -13.17 -14.88 -11.49
N LEU A 158 -12.38 -15.93 -11.29
CA LEU A 158 -12.19 -16.59 -9.99
C LEU A 158 -11.70 -15.59 -8.92
N PHE A 159 -10.76 -14.74 -9.27
CA PHE A 159 -10.25 -13.72 -8.37
C PHE A 159 -11.34 -12.70 -7.98
N LEU A 160 -12.12 -12.22 -8.93
CA LEU A 160 -13.17 -11.24 -8.69
C LEU A 160 -14.34 -11.82 -7.89
N GLU A 161 -14.66 -13.10 -8.09
CA GLU A 161 -15.66 -13.82 -7.29
C GLU A 161 -15.23 -13.94 -5.82
N GLU A 162 -13.96 -14.29 -5.56
CA GLU A 162 -13.40 -14.28 -4.19
C GLU A 162 -13.45 -12.87 -3.59
N ARG A 163 -13.04 -11.86 -4.36
CA ARG A 163 -13.11 -10.47 -3.91
C ARG A 163 -14.52 -10.02 -3.58
N ALA A 164 -15.53 -10.46 -4.35
CA ALA A 164 -16.93 -10.11 -4.10
C ALA A 164 -17.42 -10.64 -2.74
N THR A 165 -16.99 -11.85 -2.36
CA THR A 165 -17.37 -12.45 -1.07
C THR A 165 -16.63 -11.85 0.13
N ASN A 166 -15.48 -11.22 -0.09
CA ASN A 166 -14.66 -10.64 0.98
C ASN A 166 -15.26 -9.31 1.47
N LYS A 167 -15.92 -9.37 2.63
CA LYS A 167 -16.53 -8.20 3.28
C LYS A 167 -15.52 -7.17 3.80
N GLY A 168 -14.25 -7.54 3.96
CA GLY A 168 -13.18 -6.64 4.42
C GLY A 168 -12.67 -5.69 3.33
N ILE A 169 -13.10 -5.83 2.08
CA ILE A 169 -12.66 -5.01 0.95
C ILE A 169 -13.78 -4.06 0.53
N VAL A 170 -13.48 -2.77 0.52
CA VAL A 170 -14.40 -1.72 0.14
C VAL A 170 -14.79 -1.85 -1.35
N GLU A 171 -16.05 -1.62 -1.67
CA GLU A 171 -16.63 -1.79 -3.02
C GLU A 171 -15.90 -0.97 -4.11
N SER A 172 -15.49 0.25 -3.78
CA SER A 172 -14.69 1.09 -4.69
C SER A 172 -13.33 0.45 -5.05
N THR A 173 -12.71 -0.27 -4.10
CA THR A 173 -11.49 -1.03 -4.34
C THR A 173 -11.75 -2.21 -5.28
N LYS A 174 -12.81 -2.99 -5.04
CA LYS A 174 -13.22 -4.11 -5.90
C LYS A 174 -13.45 -3.66 -7.35
N LYS A 175 -14.23 -2.60 -7.53
CA LYS A 175 -14.46 -1.98 -8.86
C LYS A 175 -13.17 -1.48 -9.52
N GLY A 176 -12.25 -0.92 -8.73
CA GLY A 176 -10.94 -0.48 -9.21
C GLY A 176 -10.02 -1.62 -9.62
N GLU A 177 -10.03 -2.74 -8.90
CA GLU A 177 -9.31 -3.98 -9.24
C GLU A 177 -9.87 -4.57 -10.54
N ALA A 178 -11.18 -4.79 -10.61
CA ALA A 178 -11.86 -5.35 -11.78
C ALA A 178 -11.49 -4.57 -13.06
N ARG A 179 -11.70 -3.26 -13.06
CA ARG A 179 -11.40 -2.42 -14.23
C ARG A 179 -9.94 -2.50 -14.69
N LYS A 180 -8.96 -2.63 -13.76
CA LYS A 180 -7.55 -2.73 -14.13
C LYS A 180 -7.19 -4.10 -14.69
N LEU A 181 -7.79 -5.16 -14.17
CA LEU A 181 -7.59 -6.52 -14.65
C LEU A 181 -8.26 -6.73 -16.01
N GLU A 182 -9.47 -6.22 -16.19
CA GLU A 182 -10.19 -6.20 -17.49
C GLU A 182 -9.41 -5.43 -18.54
N HIS A 183 -8.80 -4.29 -18.17
CA HIS A 183 -7.95 -3.53 -19.07
C HIS A 183 -6.70 -4.34 -19.50
N PHE A 184 -6.09 -5.08 -18.58
CA PHE A 184 -4.97 -5.96 -18.92
C PHE A 184 -5.41 -7.07 -19.87
N LEU A 185 -6.53 -7.73 -19.59
CA LEU A 185 -7.12 -8.75 -20.46
C LEU A 185 -7.37 -8.21 -21.89
N ALA A 186 -8.00 -7.03 -21.98
CA ALA A 186 -8.24 -6.39 -23.27
C ALA A 186 -6.94 -6.00 -24.01
N TRP A 187 -5.89 -5.63 -23.27
CA TRP A 187 -4.58 -5.28 -23.85
C TRP A 187 -3.85 -6.50 -24.41
N THR A 188 -4.00 -7.68 -23.82
CA THR A 188 -3.35 -8.90 -24.36
C THR A 188 -3.79 -9.18 -25.79
N ASN A 189 -4.93 -8.60 -26.23
CA ASN A 189 -5.45 -8.62 -27.60
C ASN A 189 -5.34 -10.01 -28.27
N ASP A 190 -5.43 -11.05 -27.44
CA ASP A 190 -5.43 -12.43 -27.91
C ASP A 190 -6.88 -12.86 -28.12
N PRO A 191 -7.32 -13.10 -29.37
CA PRO A 191 -8.70 -13.53 -29.64
C PRO A 191 -9.05 -14.86 -28.96
N HIS A 192 -8.03 -15.60 -28.50
CA HIS A 192 -8.19 -16.91 -27.85
C HIS A 192 -8.07 -16.85 -26.33
N ASP A 193 -7.92 -15.66 -25.72
CA ASP A 193 -7.79 -15.52 -24.27
C ASP A 193 -6.61 -16.37 -23.74
N PRO A 194 -5.42 -15.80 -23.55
CA PRO A 194 -4.18 -16.54 -23.36
C PRO A 194 -4.23 -17.43 -22.11
N PRO A 195 -3.69 -18.66 -22.18
CA PRO A 195 -3.47 -19.47 -21.00
C PRO A 195 -2.55 -18.75 -20.01
N LEU A 196 -2.83 -18.86 -18.71
CA LEU A 196 -2.07 -18.16 -17.65
C LEU A 196 -0.58 -18.47 -17.64
N ASN A 197 -0.18 -19.69 -18.01
CA ASN A 197 1.22 -20.09 -18.08
C ASN A 197 2.01 -19.44 -19.22
N LEU A 198 1.35 -18.83 -20.20
CA LEU A 198 1.98 -18.06 -21.28
C LEU A 198 2.19 -16.59 -20.91
N ILE A 199 1.60 -16.11 -19.81
CA ILE A 199 1.85 -14.76 -19.31
C ILE A 199 3.21 -14.76 -18.59
N THR A 200 4.19 -14.09 -19.18
CA THR A 200 5.57 -14.00 -18.68
C THR A 200 5.86 -12.63 -18.04
N SER A 201 7.04 -12.50 -17.43
CA SER A 201 7.53 -11.20 -16.96
C SER A 201 7.71 -10.19 -18.09
N ASP A 202 8.07 -10.67 -19.28
CA ASP A 202 8.21 -9.81 -20.47
C ASP A 202 6.84 -9.29 -20.92
N THR A 203 5.80 -10.13 -20.88
CA THR A 203 4.41 -9.71 -21.14
C THR A 203 3.99 -8.60 -20.19
N ILE A 204 4.23 -8.78 -18.88
CA ILE A 204 3.91 -7.74 -17.88
C ILE A 204 4.74 -6.49 -18.12
N GLN A 205 6.04 -6.60 -18.38
CA GLN A 205 6.91 -5.45 -18.62
C GLN A 205 6.49 -4.67 -19.88
N ALA A 206 6.11 -5.36 -20.95
CA ALA A 206 5.57 -4.76 -22.19
C ALA A 206 4.27 -3.99 -21.90
N TYR A 207 3.36 -4.57 -21.10
CA TYR A 207 2.14 -3.90 -20.68
C TYR A 207 2.41 -2.63 -19.85
N LEU A 208 3.33 -2.70 -18.88
CA LEU A 208 3.69 -1.53 -18.08
C LEU A 208 4.34 -0.42 -18.92
N THR A 209 5.12 -0.81 -19.93
CA THR A 209 5.70 0.12 -20.92
C THR A 209 4.61 0.75 -21.78
N TYR A 210 3.64 -0.05 -22.25
CA TYR A 210 2.46 0.45 -22.96
C TYR A 210 1.70 1.48 -22.13
N LEU A 211 1.40 1.18 -20.86
CA LEU A 211 0.70 2.11 -19.96
C LEU A 211 1.46 3.44 -19.78
N ARG A 212 2.78 3.41 -19.76
CA ARG A 212 3.63 4.61 -19.65
C ARG A 212 3.60 5.47 -20.92
N ASN A 213 3.57 4.83 -22.08
CA ASN A 213 3.76 5.51 -23.37
C ASN A 213 2.44 5.89 -24.07
N VAL A 214 1.38 5.10 -23.84
CA VAL A 214 0.10 5.22 -24.57
C VAL A 214 -1.05 5.55 -23.62
N GLY A 215 -0.84 5.46 -22.31
CA GLY A 215 -1.86 5.69 -21.28
C GLY A 215 -2.54 7.06 -21.30
N LYS A 216 -1.99 8.02 -22.05
CA LYS A 216 -2.60 9.34 -22.31
C LYS A 216 -4.04 9.30 -22.83
N LYS A 217 -4.45 8.22 -23.49
CA LYS A 217 -5.76 8.10 -24.14
C LYS A 217 -6.83 7.40 -23.30
N LEU A 218 -6.48 6.84 -22.15
CA LEU A 218 -7.39 6.03 -21.33
C LEU A 218 -8.33 6.86 -20.43
N HIS A 219 -7.91 8.08 -20.05
CA HIS A 219 -8.69 8.99 -19.23
C HIS A 219 -8.43 10.43 -19.68
N ASP A 220 -9.32 11.00 -20.46
CA ASP A 220 -9.36 12.44 -20.82
C ASP A 220 -8.04 13.02 -21.39
N GLY A 221 -7.21 12.18 -22.02
CA GLY A 221 -5.97 12.62 -22.66
C GLY A 221 -4.78 12.86 -21.71
N ALA A 222 -4.94 12.68 -20.40
CA ALA A 222 -3.86 12.84 -19.43
C ALA A 222 -2.93 11.60 -19.39
N GLU A 223 -1.64 11.83 -19.20
CA GLU A 223 -0.67 10.75 -18.98
C GLU A 223 -0.94 10.04 -17.65
N LEU A 224 -0.84 8.70 -17.65
CA LEU A 224 -0.87 7.97 -16.40
C LEU A 224 0.38 8.26 -15.58
N THR A 225 0.20 8.63 -14.31
CA THR A 225 1.34 8.83 -13.41
C THR A 225 2.06 7.50 -13.17
N LYS A 226 3.36 7.56 -12.88
CA LYS A 226 4.15 6.36 -12.54
C LYS A 226 3.54 5.59 -11.37
N THR A 227 2.97 6.28 -10.39
CA THR A 227 2.26 5.68 -9.25
C THR A 227 1.01 4.93 -9.73
N THR A 228 0.26 5.48 -10.67
CA THR A 228 -0.89 4.79 -11.26
C THR A 228 -0.45 3.54 -12.00
N VAL A 229 0.59 3.60 -12.84
CA VAL A 229 1.15 2.42 -13.53
C VAL A 229 1.61 1.35 -12.53
N ASN A 230 2.28 1.75 -11.44
CA ASN A 230 2.66 0.80 -10.38
C ASN A 230 1.45 0.17 -9.68
N THR A 231 0.32 0.87 -9.62
CA THR A 231 -0.93 0.30 -9.08
C THR A 231 -1.46 -0.83 -9.99
N TYR A 232 -1.40 -0.68 -11.32
CA TYR A 232 -1.73 -1.78 -12.25
C TYR A 232 -0.84 -3.00 -12.01
N ARG A 233 0.48 -2.78 -11.90
CA ARG A 233 1.43 -3.86 -11.56
C ARG A 233 1.09 -4.54 -10.24
N ALA A 234 0.73 -3.78 -9.22
CA ALA A 234 0.37 -4.31 -7.90
C ALA A 234 -0.87 -5.20 -7.95
N PHE A 235 -1.91 -4.82 -8.68
CA PHE A 235 -3.10 -5.65 -8.85
C PHE A 235 -2.83 -6.92 -9.64
N LEU A 236 -2.01 -6.86 -10.69
CA LEU A 236 -1.54 -8.06 -11.40
C LEU A 236 -0.77 -8.99 -10.45
N ASN A 237 0.09 -8.43 -9.58
CA ASN A 237 0.80 -9.23 -8.59
C ASN A 237 -0.17 -9.94 -7.62
N ILE A 238 -1.18 -9.24 -7.13
CA ILE A 238 -2.20 -9.80 -6.23
C ILE A 238 -2.96 -10.93 -6.94
N LEU A 239 -3.37 -10.74 -8.19
CA LEU A 239 -4.01 -11.77 -9.01
C LEU A 239 -3.15 -13.04 -9.12
N PHE A 240 -1.88 -12.92 -9.55
CA PHE A 240 -1.02 -14.09 -9.74
C PHE A 240 -0.63 -14.76 -8.42
N VAL A 241 -0.52 -14.02 -7.32
CA VAL A 241 -0.35 -14.60 -5.97
C VAL A 241 -1.59 -15.42 -5.58
N PHE A 242 -2.79 -14.88 -5.77
CA PHE A 242 -4.05 -15.57 -5.51
C PHE A 242 -4.15 -16.87 -6.34
N LEU A 243 -3.92 -16.78 -7.64
CA LEU A 243 -3.98 -17.94 -8.54
C LEU A 243 -2.96 -19.02 -8.18
N ARG A 244 -1.77 -18.62 -7.73
CA ARG A 244 -0.75 -19.56 -7.24
C ARG A 244 -1.17 -20.23 -5.95
N THR A 245 -1.75 -19.49 -5.01
CA THR A 245 -2.25 -20.03 -3.74
C THR A 245 -3.38 -21.02 -3.96
N GLY A 246 -4.27 -20.75 -4.92
CA GLY A 246 -5.37 -21.62 -5.34
C GLY A 246 -4.96 -22.79 -6.25
N ASN A 247 -3.66 -22.99 -6.52
CA ASN A 247 -3.12 -23.99 -7.45
C ASN A 247 -3.58 -23.83 -8.92
N HIS A 248 -4.04 -22.64 -9.32
CA HIS A 248 -4.39 -22.30 -10.71
C HIS A 248 -3.20 -21.74 -11.51
N PHE A 249 -2.08 -21.47 -10.85
CA PHE A 249 -0.82 -21.03 -11.46
C PHE A 249 0.34 -21.90 -10.94
N PRO A 250 1.26 -22.37 -11.80
CA PRO A 250 2.36 -23.26 -11.41
C PRO A 250 3.25 -22.69 -10.32
N LYS A 251 3.67 -23.52 -9.37
CA LYS A 251 4.54 -23.12 -8.25
C LYS A 251 6.02 -23.03 -8.64
N ASP A 252 6.42 -23.75 -9.65
CA ASP A 252 7.77 -23.83 -10.21
C ASP A 252 8.11 -22.68 -11.16
N ILE A 253 7.10 -21.99 -11.70
CA ILE A 253 7.27 -20.81 -12.55
C ILE A 253 7.26 -19.53 -11.68
N PRO A 254 8.19 -18.59 -11.85
CA PRO A 254 8.15 -17.30 -11.17
C PRO A 254 6.84 -16.54 -11.45
N ILE A 255 6.33 -15.79 -10.45
CA ILE A 255 5.18 -14.90 -10.68
C ILE A 255 5.54 -13.89 -11.79
N PRO A 256 4.70 -13.69 -12.80
CA PRO A 256 5.03 -12.84 -13.95
C PRO A 256 5.37 -11.39 -13.61
N THR A 257 4.93 -10.90 -12.46
CA THR A 257 5.30 -9.57 -11.96
C THR A 257 6.66 -9.52 -11.25
N ALA A 258 7.31 -10.68 -11.00
CA ALA A 258 8.63 -10.73 -10.39
C ALA A 258 9.67 -10.13 -11.35
N GLY A 259 10.55 -9.30 -10.82
CA GLY A 259 11.59 -8.63 -11.61
C GLY A 259 11.11 -7.46 -12.48
N THR A 260 9.79 -7.25 -12.64
CA THR A 260 9.27 -6.10 -13.38
C THR A 260 9.42 -4.80 -12.59
N VAL A 261 9.80 -3.72 -13.27
CA VAL A 261 10.11 -2.42 -12.66
C VAL A 261 9.34 -1.30 -13.35
N VAL A 262 8.65 -0.48 -12.59
CA VAL A 262 7.99 0.75 -13.08
C VAL A 262 8.91 1.95 -12.94
N PHE A 263 9.66 2.03 -11.84
CA PHE A 263 10.64 3.08 -11.55
C PHE A 263 11.72 2.60 -10.57
N SER A 264 12.90 3.21 -10.63
CA SER A 264 13.98 2.98 -9.67
C SER A 264 13.63 3.50 -8.27
N LYS A 265 14.38 3.07 -7.23
CA LYS A 265 14.17 3.55 -5.86
C LYS A 265 14.29 5.08 -5.73
N GLY A 266 15.26 5.70 -6.44
CA GLY A 266 15.45 7.15 -6.43
C GLY A 266 14.32 7.91 -7.15
N GLU A 267 13.86 7.39 -8.28
CA GLU A 267 12.70 7.95 -8.98
C GLU A 267 11.42 7.84 -8.17
N ARG A 268 11.23 6.75 -7.41
CA ARG A 268 10.04 6.57 -6.58
C ARG A 268 9.87 7.71 -5.57
N LYS A 269 10.93 8.08 -4.86
CA LYS A 269 10.87 9.18 -3.88
C LYS A 269 10.54 10.50 -4.55
N LYS A 270 11.23 10.86 -5.63
CA LYS A 270 10.98 12.09 -6.41
C LYS A 270 9.56 12.14 -6.98
N THR A 271 9.06 11.00 -7.49
CA THR A 271 7.69 10.92 -8.02
C THR A 271 6.67 11.07 -6.90
N GLN A 272 6.88 10.45 -5.74
CA GLN A 272 5.99 10.56 -4.59
C GLN A 272 5.95 12.01 -4.06
N GLU A 273 7.07 12.69 -3.97
CA GLU A 273 7.15 14.12 -3.61
C GLU A 273 6.41 15.00 -4.64
N ALA A 274 6.63 14.77 -5.94
CA ALA A 274 5.98 15.51 -7.01
C ALA A 274 4.46 15.25 -7.11
N GLU A 275 4.00 14.06 -6.75
CA GLU A 275 2.59 13.68 -6.78
C GLU A 275 1.85 14.01 -5.48
N SER A 276 2.54 14.39 -4.40
CA SER A 276 1.95 14.74 -3.11
C SER A 276 1.09 16.02 -3.19
N TRP A 277 0.04 16.06 -2.35
CA TRP A 277 -0.76 17.27 -2.19
C TRP A 277 0.10 18.39 -1.61
N GLN A 278 0.03 19.56 -2.26
CA GLN A 278 0.79 20.74 -1.85
C GLN A 278 0.08 21.45 -0.68
N PRO A 279 0.79 21.87 0.37
CA PRO A 279 0.19 22.67 1.44
C PRO A 279 -0.22 24.06 0.93
N PHE A 280 -1.21 24.64 1.57
CA PHE A 280 -1.53 26.05 1.36
C PHE A 280 -0.52 26.93 2.10
N ASN A 281 0.01 27.92 1.40
CA ASN A 281 0.88 28.93 2.02
C ASN A 281 0.08 29.98 2.81
N PRO A 282 0.71 30.82 3.66
CA PRO A 282 0.01 31.82 4.46
C PRO A 282 -0.83 32.84 3.66
N ARG A 283 -0.37 33.22 2.46
CA ARG A 283 -1.12 34.11 1.58
C ARG A 283 -2.40 33.45 1.07
N GLU A 284 -2.31 32.22 0.65
CA GLU A 284 -3.46 31.46 0.16
C GLU A 284 -4.47 31.20 1.30
N LEU A 285 -4.00 30.87 2.50
CA LEU A 285 -4.88 30.74 3.67
C LEU A 285 -5.59 32.07 3.99
N SER A 286 -4.89 33.19 3.86
CA SER A 286 -5.50 34.53 4.04
C SER A 286 -6.60 34.81 3.01
N LEU A 287 -6.44 34.37 1.77
CA LEU A 287 -7.48 34.49 0.73
C LEU A 287 -8.66 33.54 0.99
N ILE A 288 -8.36 32.27 1.32
CA ILE A 288 -9.39 31.24 1.58
C ILE A 288 -10.29 31.63 2.77
N PHE A 289 -9.70 32.16 3.86
CA PHE A 289 -10.43 32.51 5.08
C PHE A 289 -10.72 34.00 5.22
N LYS A 290 -10.68 34.73 4.13
CA LYS A 290 -11.06 36.16 4.11
C LYS A 290 -12.56 36.29 4.35
N PRO A 291 -13.03 37.11 5.33
CA PRO A 291 -14.45 37.22 5.64
C PRO A 291 -15.33 37.59 4.45
N GLU A 292 -14.83 38.46 3.56
CA GLU A 292 -15.57 38.91 2.36
C GLU A 292 -15.86 37.74 1.40
N HIS A 293 -14.94 36.80 1.28
CA HIS A 293 -15.12 35.60 0.44
C HIS A 293 -16.08 34.57 1.06
N LEU A 294 -16.15 34.53 2.39
CA LEU A 294 -16.98 33.60 3.13
C LEU A 294 -18.40 34.09 3.39
N LYS A 295 -18.65 35.42 3.33
CA LYS A 295 -19.99 35.99 3.53
C LYS A 295 -21.07 35.48 2.55
N ASN A 296 -20.67 35.04 1.36
CA ASN A 296 -21.59 34.56 0.33
C ASN A 296 -21.75 33.02 0.32
N ILE A 297 -21.22 32.34 1.33
CA ILE A 297 -21.39 30.91 1.49
C ILE A 297 -22.84 30.64 1.94
N LYS A 298 -23.52 29.77 1.18
CA LYS A 298 -24.92 29.45 1.44
C LYS A 298 -25.12 28.16 2.21
N LYS A 299 -24.17 27.22 2.11
CA LYS A 299 -24.30 25.90 2.71
C LYS A 299 -23.24 25.68 3.81
N PRO A 300 -23.62 25.18 4.98
CA PRO A 300 -22.72 25.01 6.12
C PRO A 300 -21.45 24.20 5.80
N HIS A 301 -21.52 23.18 4.95
CA HIS A 301 -20.36 22.38 4.60
C HIS A 301 -19.29 23.18 3.83
N GLU A 302 -19.69 24.23 3.08
CA GLU A 302 -18.73 25.08 2.36
C GLU A 302 -17.90 25.93 3.32
N PHE A 303 -18.42 26.22 4.52
CA PHE A 303 -17.74 26.96 5.59
C PHE A 303 -17.01 26.00 6.55
N TRP A 304 -17.76 25.08 7.18
CA TRP A 304 -17.22 24.25 8.26
C TRP A 304 -16.23 23.19 7.81
N VAL A 305 -16.44 22.57 6.63
CA VAL A 305 -15.57 21.46 6.20
C VAL A 305 -14.13 21.92 5.95
N PRO A 306 -13.84 23.01 5.22
CA PRO A 306 -12.46 23.50 5.05
C PRO A 306 -11.78 23.86 6.38
N ILE A 307 -12.50 24.55 7.29
CA ILE A 307 -11.96 24.95 8.60
C ILE A 307 -11.67 23.71 9.46
N LEU A 308 -12.59 22.76 9.53
CA LEU A 308 -12.39 21.51 10.27
C LEU A 308 -11.23 20.70 9.67
N CYS A 309 -11.13 20.59 8.35
CA CYS A 309 -9.99 19.94 7.71
C CYS A 309 -8.65 20.59 8.07
N LEU A 310 -8.61 21.92 8.18
CA LEU A 310 -7.40 22.66 8.56
C LEU A 310 -7.00 22.38 10.02
N TYR A 311 -7.94 22.50 10.96
CA TYR A 311 -7.63 22.36 12.38
C TYR A 311 -7.49 20.91 12.86
N MET A 312 -8.17 19.97 12.21
CA MET A 312 -8.15 18.56 12.58
C MET A 312 -7.18 17.71 11.76
N GLY A 313 -6.75 18.22 10.60
CA GLY A 313 -5.96 17.45 9.64
C GLY A 313 -6.66 16.15 9.20
N ALA A 314 -7.96 16.04 9.39
CA ALA A 314 -8.75 14.87 9.07
C ALA A 314 -8.96 14.74 7.55
N ARG A 315 -9.28 13.53 7.10
CA ARG A 315 -9.71 13.34 5.71
C ARG A 315 -11.08 13.96 5.50
N LEU A 316 -11.32 14.44 4.28
CA LEU A 316 -12.56 15.13 3.95
C LEU A 316 -13.81 14.29 4.31
N ASP A 317 -13.81 13.00 3.97
CA ASP A 317 -14.93 12.12 4.26
C ASP A 317 -15.08 11.84 5.76
N GLU A 318 -13.98 11.77 6.51
CA GLU A 318 -14.01 11.64 7.99
C GLU A 318 -14.78 12.79 8.65
N ILE A 319 -14.65 14.02 8.12
CA ILE A 319 -15.41 15.19 8.60
C ILE A 319 -16.88 15.12 8.13
N CYS A 320 -17.10 14.80 6.85
CA CYS A 320 -18.43 14.86 6.25
C CYS A 320 -19.42 13.82 6.80
N GLN A 321 -18.89 12.72 7.34
CA GLN A 321 -19.72 11.62 7.87
C GLN A 321 -20.04 11.73 9.36
N LEU A 322 -19.43 12.68 10.10
CA LEU A 322 -19.64 12.82 11.54
C LEU A 322 -21.11 13.03 11.91
N PHE A 323 -21.50 12.40 13.01
CA PHE A 323 -22.78 12.63 13.66
C PHE A 323 -22.67 13.72 14.73
N THR A 324 -23.80 14.32 15.12
CA THR A 324 -23.84 15.33 16.17
C THR A 324 -23.34 14.77 17.52
N TYR A 325 -23.57 13.49 17.80
CA TYR A 325 -23.10 12.81 19.02
C TYR A 325 -21.63 12.38 18.98
N ASP A 326 -20.95 12.52 17.83
CA ASP A 326 -19.49 12.36 17.75
C ASP A 326 -18.74 13.57 18.30
N VAL A 327 -19.44 14.69 18.52
CA VAL A 327 -18.94 15.87 19.24
C VAL A 327 -19.16 15.63 20.75
N LYS A 328 -18.08 15.38 21.47
CA LYS A 328 -18.13 14.97 22.89
C LYS A 328 -17.32 15.92 23.75
N GLN A 329 -17.67 16.00 25.05
CA GLN A 329 -16.89 16.70 26.04
C GLN A 329 -16.05 15.72 26.85
N ALA A 330 -14.78 16.04 27.05
CA ALA A 330 -13.88 15.30 27.91
C ALA A 330 -14.11 15.66 29.38
N ASN A 331 -13.68 14.81 30.30
CA ASN A 331 -13.79 15.06 31.75
C ASN A 331 -13.06 16.33 32.16
N GLU A 332 -12.00 16.71 31.45
CA GLU A 332 -11.21 17.92 31.66
C GLU A 332 -11.88 19.19 31.12
N GLY A 333 -13.09 19.09 30.56
CA GLY A 333 -13.93 20.19 30.12
C GLY A 333 -13.76 20.65 28.70
N PHE A 334 -12.75 20.22 27.96
CA PHE A 334 -12.60 20.52 26.53
C PHE A 334 -13.42 19.57 25.64
N TYR A 335 -13.72 20.00 24.41
CA TYR A 335 -14.47 19.20 23.44
C TYR A 335 -13.54 18.46 22.48
N PHE A 336 -14.02 17.32 21.93
CA PHE A 336 -13.30 16.54 20.94
C PHE A 336 -14.25 15.90 19.92
N LEU A 337 -13.72 15.55 18.74
CA LEU A 337 -14.39 14.73 17.74
C LEU A 337 -13.96 13.27 17.89
N ASP A 338 -14.93 12.37 17.88
CA ASP A 338 -14.72 10.92 17.95
C ASP A 338 -14.83 10.32 16.55
N PHE A 339 -13.68 10.19 15.86
CA PHE A 339 -13.62 9.54 14.56
C PHE A 339 -13.69 8.02 14.75
N ASN A 340 -14.80 7.44 14.38
CA ASN A 340 -15.15 6.04 14.60
C ASN A 340 -15.72 5.38 13.34
N ASP A 341 -15.96 4.06 13.40
CA ASP A 341 -16.49 3.22 12.33
C ASP A 341 -17.86 2.62 12.69
N PHE A 342 -18.63 3.29 13.58
CA PHE A 342 -19.96 2.88 13.97
C PHE A 342 -21.05 3.58 13.14
N ASP A 343 -22.26 3.05 13.20
CA ASP A 343 -23.49 3.66 12.65
C ASP A 343 -23.39 4.05 11.16
N GLY A 344 -22.64 3.26 10.38
CA GLY A 344 -22.45 3.51 8.94
C GLY A 344 -21.32 4.51 8.64
N ASN A 345 -20.52 4.91 9.63
CA ASN A 345 -19.25 5.57 9.39
C ASN A 345 -18.25 4.57 8.80
N SER A 346 -17.35 5.05 7.96
CA SER A 346 -16.30 4.25 7.32
C SER A 346 -14.96 4.93 7.45
N LEU A 347 -13.97 4.21 7.95
CA LEU A 347 -12.61 4.70 8.07
C LEU A 347 -11.66 3.90 7.17
N LYS A 348 -10.73 4.58 6.53
CA LYS A 348 -9.81 3.96 5.56
C LYS A 348 -8.92 2.87 6.15
N ASN A 349 -8.54 3.01 7.42
CA ASN A 349 -7.67 2.07 8.14
C ASN A 349 -7.84 2.20 9.66
N GLY A 350 -7.34 1.24 10.44
CA GLY A 350 -7.43 1.23 11.89
C GLY A 350 -6.91 2.50 12.59
N PRO A 351 -5.73 3.04 12.23
CA PRO A 351 -5.21 4.29 12.80
C PRO A 351 -6.07 5.53 12.56
N SER A 352 -7.02 5.49 11.62
CA SER A 352 -7.98 6.58 11.41
C SER A 352 -8.98 6.70 12.56
N LYS A 353 -9.22 5.61 13.30
CA LYS A 353 -10.06 5.60 14.50
C LYS A 353 -9.32 6.31 15.64
N ARG A 354 -9.86 7.45 16.06
CA ARG A 354 -9.21 8.32 17.03
C ARG A 354 -10.16 9.33 17.63
N LYS A 355 -9.76 9.88 18.77
CA LYS A 355 -10.38 11.06 19.37
C LYS A 355 -9.46 12.25 19.16
N SER A 356 -9.96 13.33 18.59
CA SER A 356 -9.18 14.54 18.28
C SER A 356 -9.78 15.75 19.00
N PRO A 357 -9.05 16.41 19.93
CA PRO A 357 -9.54 17.60 20.62
C PRO A 357 -9.89 18.73 19.65
N LEU A 358 -10.96 19.47 19.91
CA LEU A 358 -11.32 20.68 19.19
C LEU A 358 -10.47 21.86 19.66
N HIS A 359 -9.89 22.60 18.73
CA HIS A 359 -9.17 23.83 19.02
C HIS A 359 -10.11 24.93 19.49
N GLU A 360 -9.65 25.81 20.40
CA GLU A 360 -10.42 26.94 20.94
C GLU A 360 -11.00 27.86 19.85
N ASP A 361 -10.29 28.07 18.75
CA ASP A 361 -10.77 28.89 17.62
C ASP A 361 -12.05 28.31 17.00
N LEU A 362 -12.19 26.97 16.92
CA LEU A 362 -13.40 26.32 16.42
C LEU A 362 -14.60 26.56 17.35
N ILE A 363 -14.34 26.55 18.65
CA ILE A 363 -15.36 26.85 19.66
C ILE A 363 -15.77 28.32 19.55
N ALA A 364 -14.79 29.24 19.46
CA ALA A 364 -15.02 30.67 19.32
C ALA A 364 -15.76 31.03 18.02
N LEU A 365 -15.51 30.27 16.93
CA LEU A 365 -16.26 30.39 15.67
C LEU A 365 -17.72 29.90 15.78
N GLY A 366 -18.13 29.29 16.91
CA GLY A 366 -19.50 28.85 17.15
C GLY A 366 -19.82 27.45 16.59
N PHE A 367 -18.83 26.58 16.43
CA PHE A 367 -19.05 25.22 15.92
C PHE A 367 -20.02 24.40 16.79
N LEU A 368 -19.94 24.56 18.12
CA LEU A 368 -20.86 23.87 19.02
C LEU A 368 -22.31 24.37 18.88
N ASP A 369 -22.50 25.66 18.66
CA ASP A 369 -23.84 26.23 18.41
C ASP A 369 -24.43 25.70 17.09
N TYR A 370 -23.60 25.61 16.05
CA TYR A 370 -24.01 24.99 14.80
C TYR A 370 -24.44 23.50 14.99
N VAL A 371 -23.63 22.72 15.70
CA VAL A 371 -23.95 21.31 16.00
C VAL A 371 -25.23 21.20 16.82
N ALA A 372 -25.45 22.09 17.77
CA ALA A 372 -26.69 22.13 18.57
C ALA A 372 -27.92 22.45 17.71
N ASP A 373 -27.82 23.40 16.78
CA ASP A 373 -28.89 23.75 15.85
C ASP A 373 -29.22 22.59 14.90
N VAL A 374 -28.21 21.90 14.37
CA VAL A 374 -28.39 20.67 13.56
C VAL A 374 -29.08 19.58 14.39
N ASN A 375 -28.61 19.33 15.61
CA ASN A 375 -29.20 18.29 16.47
C ASN A 375 -30.63 18.61 16.89
N ALA A 376 -31.00 19.89 17.00
CA ALA A 376 -32.37 20.30 17.26
C ALA A 376 -33.30 20.02 16.06
N LEU A 377 -32.79 20.09 14.83
CA LEU A 377 -33.56 19.79 13.61
C LEU A 377 -33.59 18.30 13.28
N VAL A 378 -32.48 17.61 13.44
CA VAL A 378 -32.30 16.17 13.17
C VAL A 378 -31.60 15.53 14.37
N PRO A 379 -32.35 15.14 15.41
CA PRO A 379 -31.78 14.55 16.61
C PRO A 379 -30.91 13.32 16.26
N PHE A 380 -29.71 13.32 16.79
CA PHE A 380 -28.70 12.27 16.56
C PHE A 380 -28.30 12.09 15.08
N GLY A 381 -28.61 13.08 14.23
CA GLY A 381 -28.29 13.07 12.80
C GLY A 381 -26.82 13.42 12.53
N ARG A 382 -26.43 13.35 11.24
CA ARG A 382 -25.11 13.80 10.81
C ARG A 382 -24.98 15.32 10.95
N ILE A 383 -23.75 15.81 11.17
CA ILE A 383 -23.46 17.26 11.25
C ILE A 383 -23.83 17.98 9.94
N PHE A 384 -23.76 17.25 8.81
CA PHE A 384 -24.20 17.73 7.50
C PHE A 384 -25.29 16.82 6.93
N PRO A 385 -26.52 16.87 7.45
CA PRO A 385 -27.54 15.83 7.24
C PRO A 385 -28.10 15.78 5.79
N TYR A 386 -27.86 16.81 5.00
CA TYR A 386 -28.27 16.91 3.59
C TYR A 386 -27.19 16.42 2.59
N LEU A 387 -26.02 15.98 3.05
CA LEU A 387 -25.02 15.37 2.17
C LEU A 387 -25.42 13.96 1.79
N ASN A 388 -25.45 13.69 0.48
CA ASN A 388 -25.76 12.37 -0.05
C ASN A 388 -24.51 11.49 -0.09
N TYR A 389 -24.68 10.22 0.29
CA TYR A 389 -23.64 9.22 0.20
C TYR A 389 -23.38 8.81 -1.26
N SER A 390 -22.12 8.74 -1.64
CA SER A 390 -21.64 8.22 -2.92
C SER A 390 -20.78 6.96 -2.67
N GLU A 391 -21.03 5.88 -3.40
CA GLU A 391 -20.22 4.66 -3.29
C GLU A 391 -18.72 4.90 -3.55
N LYS A 392 -18.39 5.89 -4.36
CA LYS A 392 -17.01 6.20 -4.74
C LYS A 392 -16.30 7.05 -3.69
N ASP A 393 -16.95 8.10 -3.22
CA ASP A 393 -16.30 9.18 -2.47
C ASP A 393 -16.93 9.41 -1.09
N GLY A 394 -17.83 8.52 -0.63
CA GLY A 394 -18.56 8.68 0.63
C GLY A 394 -19.43 9.94 0.61
N TYR A 395 -19.42 10.69 1.69
CA TYR A 395 -20.10 11.99 1.82
C TYR A 395 -19.26 13.15 1.29
N ALA A 396 -17.98 12.90 0.91
CA ALA A 396 -17.03 13.91 0.50
C ALA A 396 -17.25 14.48 -0.92
N SER A 397 -18.05 13.82 -1.77
CA SER A 397 -18.20 14.18 -3.20
C SER A 397 -18.66 15.62 -3.41
N VAL A 398 -19.71 16.04 -2.70
CA VAL A 398 -20.28 17.40 -2.84
C VAL A 398 -19.34 18.44 -2.24
N PRO A 399 -18.85 18.29 -0.98
CA PRO A 399 -17.91 19.27 -0.40
C PRO A 399 -16.60 19.41 -1.18
N SER A 400 -16.06 18.32 -1.74
CA SER A 400 -14.85 18.36 -2.56
C SER A 400 -15.01 19.24 -3.80
N LYS A 401 -16.12 19.04 -4.53
CA LYS A 401 -16.43 19.86 -5.72
C LYS A 401 -16.76 21.30 -5.37
N ALA A 402 -17.44 21.53 -4.25
CA ALA A 402 -17.75 22.88 -3.77
C ALA A 402 -16.46 23.63 -3.44
N PHE A 403 -15.53 22.99 -2.73
CA PHE A 403 -14.25 23.60 -2.38
C PHE A 403 -13.37 23.86 -3.61
N ALA A 404 -13.32 22.95 -4.59
CA ALA A 404 -12.61 23.19 -5.84
C ALA A 404 -13.14 24.45 -6.56
N ARG A 405 -14.47 24.56 -6.72
CA ARG A 405 -15.10 25.76 -7.30
C ARG A 405 -14.86 27.02 -6.48
N TYR A 406 -14.75 26.88 -5.14
CA TYR A 406 -14.44 28.00 -4.26
C TYR A 406 -13.03 28.53 -4.51
N LEU A 407 -12.04 27.65 -4.69
CA LEU A 407 -10.66 28.05 -5.00
C LEU A 407 -10.52 28.77 -6.35
N ASP A 408 -11.38 28.46 -7.32
CA ASP A 408 -11.39 29.08 -8.66
C ASP A 408 -12.15 30.43 -8.71
N ARG A 409 -12.79 30.88 -7.63
CA ARG A 409 -13.55 32.12 -7.60
C ARG A 409 -12.64 33.34 -7.77
N ASP A 410 -13.19 34.39 -8.36
CA ASP A 410 -12.53 35.72 -8.47
C ASP A 410 -12.09 36.20 -7.08
N GLY A 411 -10.88 36.71 -7.01
CA GLY A 411 -10.25 37.17 -5.78
C GLY A 411 -9.55 36.10 -4.96
N ILE A 412 -9.80 34.80 -5.21
CA ILE A 412 -9.08 33.68 -4.62
C ILE A 412 -8.06 33.14 -5.62
N ASN A 413 -8.51 32.69 -6.80
CA ASN A 413 -7.68 32.26 -7.94
C ASN A 413 -6.54 31.29 -7.59
N ILE A 414 -6.84 30.28 -6.79
CA ILE A 414 -5.88 29.24 -6.41
C ILE A 414 -6.11 28.02 -7.32
N SER A 415 -5.80 28.16 -8.60
CA SER A 415 -5.91 27.07 -9.57
C SER A 415 -4.61 26.27 -9.60
N HIS A 416 -4.52 25.24 -8.78
CA HIS A 416 -3.38 24.34 -8.74
C HIS A 416 -3.85 22.89 -8.58
N PRO A 417 -3.47 21.96 -9.49
CA PRO A 417 -4.01 20.57 -9.51
C PRO A 417 -3.65 19.76 -8.25
N LYS A 418 -2.68 20.21 -7.46
CA LYS A 418 -2.25 19.58 -6.20
C LYS A 418 -2.78 20.29 -4.94
N LYS A 419 -3.64 21.31 -5.10
CA LYS A 419 -4.25 22.05 -3.98
C LYS A 419 -5.74 21.78 -3.96
N VAL A 420 -6.15 20.98 -3.00
CA VAL A 420 -7.52 20.51 -2.78
C VAL A 420 -7.81 20.52 -1.28
N CYS A 421 -9.00 20.17 -0.87
CA CYS A 421 -9.33 20.10 0.56
C CYS A 421 -8.36 19.23 1.38
N HIS A 422 -7.84 18.14 0.80
CA HIS A 422 -6.83 17.30 1.46
C HIS A 422 -5.50 18.02 1.73
N SER A 423 -5.21 19.10 1.02
CA SER A 423 -4.02 19.97 1.23
C SER A 423 -3.99 20.61 2.62
N PHE A 424 -5.15 20.82 3.27
CA PHE A 424 -5.20 21.29 4.65
C PHE A 424 -4.50 20.36 5.63
N ARG A 425 -4.53 19.04 5.38
CA ARG A 425 -3.81 18.08 6.20
C ARG A 425 -2.29 18.28 6.10
N SER A 426 -1.77 18.49 4.88
CA SER A 426 -0.34 18.83 4.68
C SER A 426 0.00 20.20 5.28
N THR A 427 -0.92 21.16 5.17
CA THR A 427 -0.77 22.50 5.77
C THR A 427 -0.67 22.41 7.30
N LEU A 428 -1.59 21.71 7.96
CA LEU A 428 -1.54 21.51 9.42
C LEU A 428 -0.25 20.82 9.85
N THR A 429 0.16 19.78 9.12
CA THR A 429 1.42 19.06 9.41
C THR A 429 2.59 20.05 9.41
N GLN A 430 2.70 20.90 8.39
CA GLN A 430 3.76 21.89 8.29
C GLN A 430 3.68 22.94 9.42
N LEU A 431 2.49 23.50 9.69
CA LEU A 431 2.28 24.44 10.78
C LEU A 431 2.71 23.89 12.14
N LEU A 432 2.47 22.60 12.42
CA LEU A 432 2.87 21.96 13.66
C LEU A 432 4.37 21.64 13.69
N GLN A 433 4.97 21.24 12.56
CA GLN A 433 6.42 21.05 12.44
C GLN A 433 7.18 22.36 12.67
N ASP A 434 6.68 23.48 12.16
CA ASP A 434 7.23 24.83 12.39
C ASP A 434 7.17 25.23 13.89
N LYS A 435 6.25 24.62 14.66
CA LYS A 435 6.17 24.73 16.14
C LYS A 435 6.94 23.63 16.89
N SER A 436 7.83 22.92 16.19
CA SER A 436 8.65 21.84 16.74
C SER A 436 7.85 20.68 17.37
N VAL A 437 6.62 20.46 16.89
CA VAL A 437 5.85 19.26 17.22
C VAL A 437 6.40 18.08 16.42
N THR A 438 6.71 16.99 17.08
CA THR A 438 7.30 15.80 16.44
C THR A 438 6.30 15.05 15.58
N ASP A 439 6.77 14.41 14.51
CA ASP A 439 5.93 13.72 13.52
C ASP A 439 5.02 12.67 14.15
N ASP A 440 5.50 11.92 15.13
CA ASP A 440 4.72 10.91 15.86
C ASP A 440 3.50 11.52 16.59
N ARG A 441 3.65 12.72 17.16
CA ARG A 441 2.55 13.45 17.79
C ARG A 441 1.56 14.00 16.77
N ILE A 442 2.06 14.52 15.66
CA ILE A 442 1.23 14.97 14.55
C ILE A 442 0.43 13.79 13.97
N GLU A 443 1.08 12.62 13.77
CA GLU A 443 0.44 11.39 13.29
C GLU A 443 -0.70 10.94 14.21
N ASN A 444 -0.58 11.12 15.53
CA ASN A 444 -1.66 10.84 16.48
C ASN A 444 -2.89 11.73 16.24
N LEU A 445 -2.68 13.03 16.00
CA LEU A 445 -3.79 13.96 15.72
C LEU A 445 -4.48 13.63 14.40
N ILE A 446 -3.69 13.48 13.33
CA ILE A 446 -4.23 13.32 11.98
C ILE A 446 -4.68 11.88 11.65
N GLY A 447 -4.36 10.88 12.48
CA GLY A 447 -4.69 9.48 12.24
C GLY A 447 -3.90 8.87 11.08
N HIS A 448 -2.58 9.05 11.09
CA HIS A 448 -1.68 8.46 10.10
C HIS A 448 -0.95 7.25 10.69
N ALA A 449 -0.93 6.13 9.95
CA ALA A 449 -0.07 5.00 10.30
C ALA A 449 1.36 5.33 9.85
N GLY A 450 2.25 5.61 10.78
CA GLY A 450 3.66 5.83 10.46
C GLY A 450 4.29 4.65 9.72
N ASP A 451 5.13 4.92 8.73
CA ASP A 451 5.76 3.90 7.86
C ASP A 451 6.82 3.02 8.57
N GLY A 452 7.11 3.25 9.85
CA GLY A 452 8.14 2.55 10.61
C GLY A 452 7.64 1.36 11.42
N THR A 453 8.22 0.19 11.23
CA THR A 453 7.93 -1.04 12.00
C THR A 453 8.15 -0.85 13.52
N LEU A 454 9.09 0.01 13.91
CA LEU A 454 9.38 0.35 15.30
C LEU A 454 8.29 1.23 15.94
N LYS A 455 7.69 2.15 15.15
CA LYS A 455 6.60 3.02 15.64
C LYS A 455 5.30 2.25 15.89
N ARG A 456 5.02 1.19 15.12
CA ARG A 456 3.83 0.33 15.29
C ARG A 456 3.88 -0.54 16.56
N SER A 457 5.08 -0.89 17.03
CA SER A 457 5.26 -1.87 18.09
C SER A 457 5.49 -1.25 19.48
N TYR A 458 5.97 0.00 19.58
CA TYR A 458 6.44 0.57 20.86
C TYR A 458 5.89 1.95 21.23
N GLY A 459 5.21 2.64 20.32
CA GLY A 459 4.63 3.95 20.59
C GLY A 459 3.21 3.84 21.12
N LYS A 460 2.98 4.02 22.43
CA LYS A 460 1.63 4.19 22.96
C LYS A 460 1.05 5.49 22.39
N PRO A 461 -0.19 5.47 21.84
CA PRO A 461 -0.86 6.71 21.44
C PRO A 461 -0.92 7.71 22.59
N LEU A 462 -0.83 9.00 22.27
CA LEU A 462 -1.04 10.04 23.29
C LEU A 462 -2.44 9.93 23.88
N GLU A 463 -2.53 10.08 25.18
CA GLU A 463 -3.82 10.25 25.85
C GLU A 463 -4.48 11.56 25.36
N LEU A 464 -5.81 11.62 25.38
CA LEU A 464 -6.57 12.71 24.79
C LEU A 464 -6.17 14.10 25.34
N ASN A 465 -5.93 14.19 26.64
CA ASN A 465 -5.44 15.41 27.29
C ASN A 465 -4.03 15.79 26.84
N GLN A 466 -3.12 14.82 26.72
CA GLN A 466 -1.77 15.06 26.20
C GLN A 466 -1.81 15.54 24.74
N LEU A 467 -2.70 14.97 23.93
CA LEU A 467 -2.88 15.39 22.54
C LEU A 467 -3.36 16.84 22.47
N ASN A 468 -4.28 17.23 23.36
CA ASN A 468 -4.75 18.61 23.49
C ASN A 468 -3.60 19.57 23.83
N GLU A 469 -2.87 19.28 24.93
CA GLU A 469 -1.83 20.17 25.46
C GLU A 469 -0.60 20.26 24.53
N LEU A 470 -0.14 19.11 24.01
CA LEU A 470 1.14 19.03 23.32
C LEU A 470 1.03 19.27 21.81
N VAL A 471 -0.18 19.16 21.22
CA VAL A 471 -0.39 19.26 19.78
C VAL A 471 -1.44 20.32 19.46
N VAL A 472 -2.69 20.15 19.92
CA VAL A 472 -3.80 21.01 19.48
C VAL A 472 -3.58 22.46 19.90
N LYS A 473 -3.19 22.72 21.13
CA LYS A 473 -2.86 24.08 21.61
C LYS A 473 -1.65 24.74 20.93
N LYS A 474 -0.87 23.98 20.14
CA LYS A 474 0.22 24.53 19.31
C LYS A 474 -0.24 24.97 17.93
N ILE A 475 -1.46 24.61 17.53
CA ILE A 475 -2.03 25.07 16.27
C ILE A 475 -2.19 26.58 16.33
N SER A 476 -1.71 27.27 15.30
CA SER A 476 -1.86 28.72 15.20
C SER A 476 -2.18 29.07 13.75
N VAL A 477 -3.39 29.61 13.56
CA VAL A 477 -3.89 30.04 12.26
C VAL A 477 -4.29 31.52 12.36
N PRO A 478 -3.32 32.46 12.30
CA PRO A 478 -3.56 33.87 12.59
C PRO A 478 -4.65 34.48 11.73
N MET A 479 -4.76 34.08 10.45
CA MET A 479 -5.77 34.61 9.52
C MET A 479 -7.21 34.16 9.88
N VAL A 480 -7.39 33.06 10.58
CA VAL A 480 -8.69 32.66 11.15
C VAL A 480 -8.91 33.37 12.49
N LYS A 481 -7.92 33.33 13.37
CA LYS A 481 -8.00 33.90 14.72
C LYS A 481 -8.33 35.40 14.70
N SER A 482 -7.70 36.17 13.80
CA SER A 482 -7.95 37.61 13.69
C SER A 482 -9.34 37.96 13.12
N ASN A 483 -10.02 36.99 12.52
CA ASN A 483 -11.31 37.19 11.86
C ASN A 483 -12.46 36.44 12.56
N ILE A 484 -12.25 35.93 13.78
CA ILE A 484 -13.26 35.11 14.49
C ILE A 484 -14.58 35.86 14.59
N ASP A 485 -14.60 37.13 15.02
CA ASP A 485 -15.83 37.89 15.21
C ASP A 485 -16.60 38.11 13.90
N ALA A 486 -15.89 38.24 12.78
CA ALA A 486 -16.48 38.40 11.45
C ALA A 486 -16.97 37.09 10.85
N LEU A 487 -16.38 35.96 11.27
CA LEU A 487 -16.66 34.61 10.77
C LEU A 487 -17.54 33.78 11.72
N LYS A 488 -17.82 34.32 12.93
CA LYS A 488 -18.56 33.61 13.97
C LYS A 488 -19.95 33.23 13.50
N TYR A 489 -20.26 31.94 13.63
CA TYR A 489 -21.61 31.42 13.39
C TYR A 489 -22.62 32.09 14.32
N ARG A 490 -23.75 32.50 13.76
CA ARG A 490 -24.89 33.01 14.50
C ARG A 490 -25.91 31.91 14.65
N LYS A 491 -26.30 31.63 15.88
CA LYS A 491 -27.31 30.60 16.18
C LYS A 491 -28.56 30.77 15.31
N GLY A 492 -28.97 29.71 14.64
CA GLY A 492 -30.10 29.71 13.73
C GLY A 492 -29.80 30.18 12.30
N GLU A 493 -28.58 30.66 11.99
CA GLU A 493 -28.19 31.23 10.68
C GLU A 493 -28.52 30.30 9.50
N TYR A 494 -28.34 29.00 9.66
CA TYR A 494 -28.60 28.02 8.61
C TYR A 494 -29.91 27.25 8.78
N THR A 495 -30.76 27.59 9.75
CA THR A 495 -31.95 26.80 10.09
C THR A 495 -32.92 26.62 8.90
N ASP A 496 -33.25 27.72 8.22
CA ASP A 496 -34.19 27.66 7.09
C ASP A 496 -33.58 26.93 5.88
N MET A 497 -32.30 27.16 5.61
CA MET A 497 -31.58 26.45 4.56
C MET A 497 -31.53 24.93 4.87
N LEU A 498 -31.20 24.54 6.11
CA LEU A 498 -31.18 23.13 6.52
C LEU A 498 -32.56 22.47 6.34
N LYS A 499 -33.66 23.12 6.76
CA LYS A 499 -35.01 22.64 6.55
C LYS A 499 -35.34 22.43 5.06
N ASN A 500 -34.97 23.39 4.22
CA ASN A 500 -35.19 23.31 2.78
C ASN A 500 -34.37 22.16 2.13
N GLU A 501 -33.09 22.04 2.45
CA GLU A 501 -32.24 20.96 1.91
C GLU A 501 -32.73 19.58 2.38
N LEU A 502 -33.14 19.43 3.64
CA LEU A 502 -33.72 18.19 4.16
C LEU A 502 -35.00 17.82 3.41
N ALA A 503 -35.90 18.76 3.17
CA ALA A 503 -37.10 18.52 2.39
C ALA A 503 -36.80 18.10 0.93
N ILE A 504 -35.75 18.67 0.32
CA ILE A 504 -35.28 18.25 -1.02
C ILE A 504 -34.74 16.82 -0.95
N CYS A 505 -33.89 16.49 0.02
CA CYS A 505 -33.34 15.14 0.19
C CYS A 505 -34.44 14.08 0.39
N GLU A 506 -35.45 14.37 1.21
CA GLU A 506 -36.59 13.48 1.41
C GLU A 506 -37.37 13.22 0.11
N ARG A 507 -37.59 14.28 -0.67
CA ARG A 507 -38.26 14.17 -1.99
C ARG A 507 -37.45 13.33 -2.97
N GLU A 508 -36.14 13.55 -3.04
CA GLU A 508 -35.23 12.78 -3.90
C GLU A 508 -35.20 11.30 -3.51
N GLN A 509 -35.11 10.99 -2.21
CA GLN A 509 -35.14 9.63 -1.71
C GLN A 509 -36.48 8.93 -2.03
N LYS A 510 -37.60 9.63 -1.86
CA LYS A 510 -38.94 9.12 -2.21
C LYS A 510 -39.04 8.81 -3.71
N ASN A 511 -38.54 9.71 -4.57
CA ASN A 511 -38.50 9.52 -6.01
C ASN A 511 -37.63 8.34 -6.43
N LYS A 512 -36.44 8.19 -5.78
CA LYS A 512 -35.54 7.07 -6.03
C LYS A 512 -36.17 5.73 -5.67
N ARG A 513 -36.79 5.62 -4.48
CA ARG A 513 -37.52 4.41 -4.05
C ARG A 513 -38.68 4.06 -5.00
N ALA A 514 -39.41 5.06 -5.45
CA ALA A 514 -40.51 4.86 -6.42
C ALA A 514 -39.96 4.36 -7.78
N LYS A 515 -38.85 4.87 -8.25
CA LYS A 515 -38.16 4.42 -9.47
C LYS A 515 -37.67 2.97 -9.34
N GLU A 516 -37.01 2.65 -8.23
CA GLU A 516 -36.49 1.29 -7.94
C GLU A 516 -37.64 0.27 -7.86
N ALA A 517 -38.77 0.63 -7.22
CA ALA A 517 -39.94 -0.21 -7.15
C ALA A 517 -40.56 -0.47 -8.54
N ARG A 518 -40.63 0.55 -9.42
CA ARG A 518 -41.11 0.39 -10.81
C ARG A 518 -40.20 -0.51 -11.63
N THR A 519 -38.87 -0.36 -11.48
CA THR A 519 -37.89 -1.21 -12.17
C THR A 519 -37.98 -2.67 -11.68
N ALA A 520 -38.12 -2.89 -10.38
CA ALA A 520 -38.33 -4.24 -9.82
C ALA A 520 -39.63 -4.88 -10.30
N ALA A 521 -40.74 -4.14 -10.40
CA ALA A 521 -42.01 -4.62 -10.92
C ALA A 521 -41.89 -5.03 -12.41
N SER A 522 -41.23 -4.21 -13.24
CA SER A 522 -41.05 -4.52 -14.67
C SER A 522 -40.15 -5.75 -14.92
N LEU A 523 -39.16 -6.01 -14.03
CA LEU A 523 -38.33 -7.22 -14.08
C LEU A 523 -39.09 -8.46 -13.62
N GLY A 524 -40.01 -8.32 -12.66
CA GLY A 524 -40.88 -9.40 -12.19
C GLY A 524 -41.93 -9.86 -13.21
N GLU A 525 -42.42 -8.93 -14.03
CA GLU A 525 -43.38 -9.24 -15.12
C GLU A 525 -42.69 -9.97 -16.29
N ASN A 526 -41.47 -9.62 -16.64
CA ASN A 526 -40.67 -10.29 -17.69
C ASN A 526 -40.26 -11.74 -17.33
N ASN A 527 -40.21 -12.09 -16.04
CA ASN A 527 -39.91 -13.47 -15.58
C ASN A 527 -41.16 -14.37 -15.45
N LYS A 528 -42.39 -13.83 -15.53
CA LYS A 528 -43.62 -14.61 -15.53
C LYS A 528 -44.13 -14.96 -16.92
N GLY A 529 -43.47 -14.46 -17.97
CA GLY A 529 -43.82 -14.69 -19.37
C GLY A 529 -42.89 -15.62 -20.15
N LYS A 530 -42.03 -16.39 -19.45
CA LYS A 530 -41.22 -17.46 -20.07
C LYS A 530 -41.54 -18.81 -19.51
#